data_7d8419cb83d1c293300891c68851690f
#
_entry.id   7d8419cb83d1c293300891c68851690f
#
_cell.length_a   1.000
_cell.length_b   1.000
_cell.length_c   1.000
_cell.angle_alpha   90.00
_cell.angle_beta   90.00
_cell.angle_gamma   90.00
#
_symmetry.space_group_name_H-M   'P 1'
#
loop_
_entity.id
_entity.type
_entity.pdbx_description
1 polymer ?
#
loop_
_entity_poly.entity_id
_entity_poly.type
_entity_poly.pdbx_seq_one_letter_code
_entity_poly.pdbx_strand_id
1 'polypeptide(L)'
;YLLEMTNVGLAGESTALGDAIMQSIRTLSYGEAKNKAIILLTDGYHNAGQHSPKEAVQKAKELGIKIYTIGIGKKSDYDVSLLETIAKESGAKNYAASSAKALSRVYEEINALEPSAIRSENYLNQKLLILYPLALVFVLLLLWVLWSRRDEK
;
A
#
# COMPACT_ATOMS: atom_id res chain seq x y z
N TYR A 1 -12.45 -3.62 7.39
CA TYR A 1 -13.50 -2.88 8.12
C TYR A 1 -13.58 -1.41 7.70
N LEU A 2 -12.45 -0.67 7.65
CA LEU A 2 -12.44 0.74 7.22
C LEU A 2 -12.77 0.90 5.73
N LEU A 3 -12.30 -0.01 4.88
CA LEU A 3 -12.61 0.00 3.44
C LEU A 3 -14.09 -0.30 3.13
N GLU A 4 -14.74 -1.10 3.95
CA GLU A 4 -16.18 -1.40 3.81
C GLU A 4 -17.08 -0.20 4.17
N MET A 5 -16.55 0.75 4.95
CA MET A 5 -17.25 1.98 5.31
C MET A 5 -17.09 3.11 4.28
N THR A 6 -16.22 2.94 3.28
CA THR A 6 -16.04 3.95 2.23
C THR A 6 -17.02 3.72 1.10
N ASN A 7 -17.92 4.69 0.88
CA ASN A 7 -18.83 4.68 -0.25
C ASN A 7 -18.20 5.36 -1.47
N VAL A 8 -18.61 4.92 -2.67
CA VAL A 8 -18.26 5.59 -3.92
C VAL A 8 -18.79 7.03 -3.85
N GLY A 9 -17.96 8.02 -4.19
CA GLY A 9 -18.32 9.44 -4.15
C GLY A 9 -18.02 10.17 -2.84
N LEU A 10 -17.55 9.48 -1.78
CA LEU A 10 -17.22 10.12 -0.50
C LEU A 10 -16.12 11.19 -0.62
N ALA A 11 -15.20 11.02 -1.57
CA ALA A 11 -14.10 11.96 -1.84
C ALA A 11 -14.47 13.06 -2.85
N GLY A 12 -15.69 13.07 -3.38
CA GLY A 12 -16.13 13.99 -4.44
C GLY A 12 -15.66 13.55 -5.84
N GLU A 13 -15.97 14.38 -6.84
CA GLU A 13 -15.64 14.12 -8.27
C GLU A 13 -14.35 14.82 -8.73
N SER A 14 -13.51 15.27 -7.80
CA SER A 14 -12.32 16.06 -8.09
C SER A 14 -11.04 15.22 -7.96
N THR A 15 -10.10 15.44 -8.88
CA THR A 15 -8.81 14.77 -8.91
C THR A 15 -7.69 15.75 -8.57
N ALA A 16 -7.16 15.67 -7.35
CA ALA A 16 -6.13 16.56 -6.82
C ALA A 16 -4.75 15.86 -6.76
N LEU A 17 -4.14 15.61 -7.94
CA LEU A 17 -2.88 14.85 -8.03
C LEU A 17 -1.73 15.51 -7.25
N GLY A 18 -1.63 16.85 -7.29
CA GLY A 18 -0.59 17.59 -6.58
C GLY A 18 -0.68 17.40 -5.07
N ASP A 19 -1.88 17.54 -4.51
CA ASP A 19 -2.12 17.37 -3.07
C ASP A 19 -1.89 15.92 -2.64
N ALA A 20 -2.31 14.95 -3.46
CA ALA A 20 -2.07 13.53 -3.19
C ALA A 20 -0.56 13.20 -3.10
N ILE A 21 0.25 13.75 -4.01
CA ILE A 21 1.70 13.60 -4.00
C ILE A 21 2.29 14.28 -2.75
N MET A 22 1.88 15.52 -2.45
CA MET A 22 2.39 16.26 -1.28
C MET A 22 2.06 15.55 0.03
N GLN A 23 0.85 15.01 0.16
CA GLN A 23 0.47 14.23 1.34
C GLN A 23 1.25 12.92 1.44
N SER A 24 1.51 12.25 0.33
CA SER A 24 2.37 11.06 0.28
C SER A 24 3.81 11.36 0.72
N ILE A 25 4.37 12.49 0.26
CA ILE A 25 5.70 12.96 0.68
C ILE A 25 5.74 13.18 2.19
N ARG A 26 4.73 13.84 2.76
CA ARG A 26 4.63 14.05 4.21
C ARG A 26 4.60 12.72 4.96
N THR A 27 3.78 11.79 4.52
CA THR A 27 3.68 10.46 5.14
C THR A 27 5.03 9.71 5.10
N LEU A 28 5.71 9.74 3.95
CA LEU A 28 7.01 9.11 3.78
C LEU A 28 8.13 9.79 4.59
N SER A 29 7.99 11.07 4.94
CA SER A 29 9.00 11.79 5.73
C SER A 29 9.12 11.27 7.17
N TYR A 30 8.08 10.64 7.70
CA TYR A 30 8.11 10.01 9.03
C TYR A 30 8.81 8.65 9.04
N GLY A 31 9.03 8.03 7.87
CA GLY A 31 9.68 6.73 7.76
C GLY A 31 11.20 6.85 7.65
N GLU A 32 11.93 5.88 8.22
CA GLU A 32 13.41 5.81 8.20
C GLU A 32 13.97 5.13 6.93
N ALA A 33 13.12 4.66 6.02
CA ALA A 33 13.55 3.99 4.81
C ALA A 33 14.43 4.90 3.94
N LYS A 34 15.58 4.37 3.48
CA LYS A 34 16.51 5.11 2.60
C LYS A 34 15.95 5.31 1.20
N ASN A 35 15.26 4.30 0.67
CA ASN A 35 14.63 4.36 -0.64
C ASN A 35 13.13 4.54 -0.45
N LYS A 36 12.59 5.60 -1.03
CA LYS A 36 11.17 5.95 -0.93
C LYS A 36 10.58 6.07 -2.32
N ALA A 37 9.44 5.44 -2.54
CA ALA A 37 8.71 5.53 -3.78
C ALA A 37 7.22 5.76 -3.53
N ILE A 38 6.59 6.51 -4.42
CA ILE A 38 5.15 6.76 -4.47
C ILE A 38 4.62 6.03 -5.70
N ILE A 39 3.51 5.34 -5.58
CA ILE A 39 2.75 4.80 -6.70
C ILE A 39 1.46 5.60 -6.79
N LEU A 40 1.35 6.41 -7.85
CA LEU A 40 0.21 7.28 -8.11
C LEU A 40 -0.70 6.61 -9.14
N LEU A 41 -1.90 6.19 -8.72
CA LEU A 41 -2.93 5.65 -9.61
C LEU A 41 -4.00 6.70 -9.86
N THR A 42 -4.40 6.87 -11.10
CA THR A 42 -5.49 7.77 -11.47
C THR A 42 -6.23 7.26 -12.72
N ASP A 43 -7.51 7.52 -12.77
CA ASP A 43 -8.40 7.29 -13.91
C ASP A 43 -8.98 8.62 -14.46
N GLY A 44 -8.47 9.76 -13.98
CA GLY A 44 -8.98 11.09 -14.35
C GLY A 44 -7.91 12.14 -14.58
N TYR A 45 -8.40 13.33 -14.99
CA TYR A 45 -7.59 14.51 -15.21
C TYR A 45 -7.41 15.29 -13.90
N HIS A 46 -6.22 15.85 -13.69
CA HIS A 46 -6.01 16.80 -12.59
C HIS A 46 -6.88 18.05 -12.78
N ASN A 47 -7.80 18.30 -11.86
CA ASN A 47 -8.76 19.40 -11.94
C ASN A 47 -9.00 20.13 -10.61
N ALA A 48 -8.29 19.78 -9.55
CA ALA A 48 -8.45 20.38 -8.23
C ALA A 48 -7.16 20.27 -7.40
N GLY A 49 -7.16 20.94 -6.24
CA GLY A 49 -6.09 20.89 -5.24
C GLY A 49 -5.45 22.24 -5.02
N GLN A 50 -4.73 22.36 -3.89
CA GLN A 50 -3.99 23.58 -3.52
C GLN A 50 -2.57 23.59 -4.11
N HIS A 51 -2.00 22.41 -4.34
CA HIS A 51 -0.66 22.26 -4.90
C HIS A 51 -0.75 21.78 -6.34
N SER A 52 0.05 22.41 -7.20
CA SER A 52 0.18 21.91 -8.57
C SER A 52 0.98 20.61 -8.62
N PRO A 53 0.69 19.71 -9.57
CA PRO A 53 1.50 18.51 -9.76
C PRO A 53 2.98 18.81 -9.96
N LYS A 54 3.32 19.91 -10.65
CA LYS A 54 4.70 20.33 -10.90
C LYS A 54 5.44 20.69 -9.62
N GLU A 55 4.83 21.44 -8.71
CA GLU A 55 5.42 21.76 -7.40
C GLU A 55 5.65 20.49 -6.57
N ALA A 56 4.66 19.59 -6.56
CA ALA A 56 4.75 18.36 -5.81
C ALA A 56 5.86 17.42 -6.33
N VAL A 57 6.02 17.34 -7.67
CA VAL A 57 7.11 16.56 -8.29
C VAL A 57 8.46 17.17 -7.99
N GLN A 58 8.60 18.49 -8.07
CA GLN A 58 9.84 19.16 -7.70
C GLN A 58 10.24 18.86 -6.25
N LYS A 59 9.27 18.86 -5.33
CA LYS A 59 9.52 18.51 -3.93
C LYS A 59 9.92 17.05 -3.75
N ALA A 60 9.28 16.14 -4.46
CA ALA A 60 9.65 14.72 -4.46
C ALA A 60 11.10 14.53 -4.94
N LYS A 61 11.47 15.18 -6.03
CA LYS A 61 12.83 15.16 -6.61
C LYS A 61 13.89 15.66 -5.63
N GLU A 62 13.63 16.78 -4.93
CA GLU A 62 14.54 17.31 -3.91
C GLU A 62 14.80 16.32 -2.77
N LEU A 63 13.80 15.49 -2.44
CA LEU A 63 13.86 14.50 -1.39
C LEU A 63 14.29 13.11 -1.88
N GLY A 64 14.62 12.95 -3.17
CA GLY A 64 14.99 11.69 -3.78
C GLY A 64 13.86 10.65 -3.81
N ILE A 65 12.59 11.10 -3.79
CA ILE A 65 11.42 10.24 -3.81
C ILE A 65 10.99 10.03 -5.27
N LYS A 66 10.94 8.77 -5.70
CA LYS A 66 10.47 8.37 -7.03
C LYS A 66 8.94 8.31 -7.07
N ILE A 67 8.33 8.74 -8.17
CA ILE A 67 6.87 8.70 -8.36
C ILE A 67 6.55 7.88 -9.61
N TYR A 68 6.15 6.63 -9.40
CA TYR A 68 5.60 5.78 -10.46
C TYR A 68 4.14 6.17 -10.69
N THR A 69 3.77 6.41 -11.94
CA THR A 69 2.40 6.78 -12.31
C THR A 69 1.73 5.66 -13.07
N ILE A 70 0.46 5.40 -12.77
CA ILE A 70 -0.35 4.36 -13.42
C ILE A 70 -1.68 4.99 -13.85
N GLY A 71 -1.89 5.13 -15.15
CA GLY A 71 -3.18 5.52 -15.70
C GLY A 71 -4.10 4.31 -15.84
N ILE A 72 -5.29 4.39 -15.27
CA ILE A 72 -6.29 3.32 -15.30
C ILE A 72 -7.35 3.62 -16.36
N GLY A 73 -7.67 2.64 -17.20
CA GLY A 73 -8.69 2.80 -18.26
C GLY A 73 -8.10 3.01 -19.64
N LYS A 74 -8.80 3.81 -20.45
CA LYS A 74 -8.34 4.18 -21.79
C LYS A 74 -7.44 5.42 -21.71
N LYS A 75 -6.53 5.59 -22.66
CA LYS A 75 -5.64 6.76 -22.73
C LYS A 75 -6.37 8.11 -22.86
N SER A 76 -7.65 8.08 -23.23
CA SER A 76 -8.53 9.25 -23.27
C SER A 76 -9.11 9.65 -21.92
N ASP A 77 -9.01 8.80 -20.91
CA ASP A 77 -9.70 8.98 -19.65
C ASP A 77 -8.85 9.77 -18.64
N TYR A 78 -7.54 9.88 -18.87
CA TYR A 78 -6.60 10.59 -18.00
C TYR A 78 -5.52 11.34 -18.81
N ASP A 79 -4.82 12.29 -18.19
CA ASP A 79 -3.74 13.06 -18.82
C ASP A 79 -2.43 12.24 -18.86
N VAL A 80 -2.22 11.55 -19.98
CA VAL A 80 -1.02 10.74 -20.23
C VAL A 80 0.25 11.60 -20.16
N SER A 81 0.22 12.81 -20.74
CA SER A 81 1.38 13.71 -20.82
C SER A 81 1.81 14.19 -19.43
N LEU A 82 0.83 14.53 -18.59
CA LEU A 82 1.08 14.92 -17.21
C LEU A 82 1.68 13.75 -16.40
N LEU A 83 1.12 12.54 -16.52
CA LEU A 83 1.61 11.37 -15.80
C LEU A 83 3.03 10.98 -16.26
N GLU A 84 3.33 11.04 -17.55
CA GLU A 84 4.68 10.82 -18.08
C GLU A 84 5.68 11.86 -17.53
N THR A 85 5.28 13.13 -17.46
CA THR A 85 6.11 14.19 -16.92
C THR A 85 6.41 13.99 -15.45
N ILE A 86 5.39 13.68 -14.64
CA ILE A 86 5.53 13.37 -13.20
C ILE A 86 6.53 12.24 -12.97
N ALA A 87 6.35 11.13 -13.68
CA ALA A 87 7.22 9.97 -13.52
C ALA A 87 8.66 10.28 -13.96
N LYS A 88 8.85 10.86 -15.12
CA LYS A 88 10.16 11.18 -15.69
C LYS A 88 10.94 12.17 -14.81
N GLU A 89 10.32 13.24 -14.36
CA GLU A 89 10.99 14.26 -13.53
C GLU A 89 11.40 13.75 -12.16
N SER A 90 10.65 12.78 -11.60
CA SER A 90 11.00 12.12 -10.34
C SER A 90 11.96 10.91 -10.50
N GLY A 91 12.36 10.58 -11.74
CA GLY A 91 13.27 9.47 -12.03
C GLY A 91 12.61 8.07 -12.00
N ALA A 92 11.30 8.01 -12.26
CA ALA A 92 10.52 6.78 -12.31
C ALA A 92 9.90 6.55 -13.71
N LYS A 93 8.98 5.58 -13.81
CA LYS A 93 8.29 5.21 -15.05
C LYS A 93 6.79 5.46 -14.97
N ASN A 94 6.19 5.76 -16.11
CA ASN A 94 4.76 5.81 -16.32
C ASN A 94 4.24 4.49 -16.89
N TYR A 95 3.09 4.05 -16.42
CA TYR A 95 2.41 2.83 -16.84
C TYR A 95 0.94 3.09 -17.18
N ALA A 96 0.36 2.17 -17.96
CA ALA A 96 -1.05 2.14 -18.26
C ALA A 96 -1.63 0.76 -17.93
N ALA A 97 -2.77 0.72 -17.28
CA ALA A 97 -3.45 -0.53 -16.93
C ALA A 97 -4.94 -0.45 -17.31
N SER A 98 -5.35 -1.22 -18.30
CA SER A 98 -6.75 -1.32 -18.73
C SER A 98 -7.51 -2.51 -18.12
N SER A 99 -6.86 -3.29 -17.27
CA SER A 99 -7.42 -4.46 -16.59
C SER A 99 -6.68 -4.78 -15.31
N ALA A 100 -7.32 -5.54 -14.41
CA ALA A 100 -6.69 -6.01 -13.17
C ALA A 100 -5.42 -6.84 -13.45
N LYS A 101 -5.41 -7.66 -14.50
CA LYS A 101 -4.23 -8.44 -14.91
C LYS A 101 -3.08 -7.54 -15.39
N ALA A 102 -3.38 -6.46 -16.11
CA ALA A 102 -2.38 -5.47 -16.51
C ALA A 102 -1.80 -4.76 -15.29
N LEU A 103 -2.66 -4.37 -14.35
CA LEU A 103 -2.25 -3.73 -13.10
C LEU A 103 -1.33 -4.64 -12.26
N SER A 104 -1.65 -5.94 -12.11
CA SER A 104 -0.78 -6.89 -11.42
C SER A 104 0.62 -6.95 -12.02
N ARG A 105 0.74 -6.98 -13.35
CA ARG A 105 2.05 -6.97 -14.02
C ARG A 105 2.83 -5.69 -13.77
N VAL A 106 2.16 -4.54 -13.74
CA VAL A 106 2.79 -3.26 -13.41
C VAL A 106 3.35 -3.29 -12.00
N TYR A 107 2.60 -3.82 -11.03
CA TYR A 107 3.09 -3.96 -9.65
C TYR A 107 4.29 -4.91 -9.55
N GLU A 108 4.28 -6.03 -10.28
CA GLU A 108 5.43 -6.95 -10.34
C GLU A 108 6.68 -6.25 -10.89
N GLU A 109 6.53 -5.44 -11.96
CA GLU A 109 7.64 -4.68 -12.53
C GLU A 109 8.16 -3.62 -11.54
N ILE A 110 7.29 -2.84 -10.91
CA ILE A 110 7.70 -1.83 -9.92
C ILE A 110 8.41 -2.50 -8.74
N ASN A 111 7.90 -3.63 -8.26
CA ASN A 111 8.52 -4.38 -7.16
C ASN A 111 9.91 -4.92 -7.52
N ALA A 112 10.13 -5.28 -8.78
CA ALA A 112 11.46 -5.67 -9.26
C ALA A 112 12.43 -4.48 -9.36
N LEU A 113 11.92 -3.26 -9.66
CA LEU A 113 12.73 -2.04 -9.76
C LEU A 113 13.05 -1.42 -8.39
N GLU A 114 12.17 -1.58 -7.42
CA GLU A 114 12.29 -1.06 -6.05
C GLU A 114 12.27 -2.23 -5.04
N PRO A 115 13.32 -3.05 -5.00
CA PRO A 115 13.37 -4.15 -4.03
C PRO A 115 13.34 -3.56 -2.63
N SER A 116 12.18 -3.65 -1.99
CA SER A 116 12.01 -3.24 -0.61
C SER A 116 12.80 -4.20 0.27
N ALA A 117 13.73 -3.67 1.07
CA ALA A 117 14.37 -4.40 2.17
C ALA A 117 13.39 -4.63 3.34
N ILE A 118 12.12 -4.27 3.17
CA ILE A 118 11.08 -4.66 4.11
C ILE A 118 10.96 -6.18 3.97
N ARG A 119 11.58 -6.92 4.89
CA ARG A 119 11.06 -8.22 5.26
C ARG A 119 9.57 -8.00 5.47
N SER A 120 8.76 -8.52 4.55
CA SER A 120 7.38 -8.78 4.85
C SER A 120 7.41 -9.80 6.00
N GLU A 121 7.45 -9.31 7.24
CA GLU A 121 7.02 -10.14 8.34
C GLU A 121 5.60 -10.51 7.96
N ASN A 122 5.44 -11.77 7.59
CA ASN A 122 4.15 -12.35 7.25
C ASN A 122 3.25 -12.26 8.49
N TYR A 123 2.62 -11.12 8.67
CA TYR A 123 1.57 -10.94 9.69
C TYR A 123 0.38 -11.90 9.47
N LEU A 124 0.34 -12.56 8.29
CA LEU A 124 -0.70 -13.55 7.96
C LEU A 124 -0.37 -14.96 8.46
N ASN A 125 0.79 -15.21 9.06
CA ASN A 125 1.13 -16.52 9.59
C ASN A 125 1.40 -16.47 11.11
N GLN A 126 0.63 -15.69 11.84
CA GLN A 126 0.43 -15.98 13.26
C GLN A 126 -0.37 -17.28 13.33
N LYS A 127 0.34 -18.41 13.17
CA LYS A 127 -0.14 -19.66 13.72
C LYS A 127 -0.58 -19.33 15.14
N LEU A 128 -1.83 -19.64 15.46
CA LEU A 128 -2.39 -19.48 16.79
C LEU A 128 -1.56 -20.32 17.78
N LEU A 129 -0.35 -19.81 18.10
CA LEU A 129 0.55 -20.43 19.08
C LEU A 129 -0.13 -20.55 20.44
N ILE A 130 -1.21 -19.80 20.66
CA ILE A 130 -2.04 -19.85 21.86
C ILE A 130 -2.75 -21.21 22.04
N LEU A 131 -2.95 -21.98 20.96
CA LEU A 131 -3.54 -23.32 21.03
C LEU A 131 -2.63 -24.33 21.74
N TYR A 132 -1.30 -24.18 21.66
CA TYR A 132 -0.37 -25.10 22.31
C TYR A 132 -0.39 -25.01 23.85
N PRO A 133 -0.27 -23.82 24.47
CA PRO A 133 -0.40 -23.70 25.92
C PRO A 133 -1.80 -24.05 26.40
N LEU A 134 -2.85 -23.76 25.65
CA LEU A 134 -4.22 -24.13 26.01
C LEU A 134 -4.41 -25.66 26.02
N ALA A 135 -3.89 -26.36 25.01
CA ALA A 135 -3.92 -27.82 24.95
C ALA A 135 -3.13 -28.44 26.10
N LEU A 136 -1.98 -27.88 26.46
CA LEU A 136 -1.16 -28.36 27.59
C LEU A 136 -1.89 -28.21 28.92
N VAL A 137 -2.53 -27.06 29.17
CA VAL A 137 -3.36 -26.85 30.38
C VAL A 137 -4.52 -27.85 30.43
N PHE A 138 -5.18 -28.08 29.30
CA PHE A 138 -6.28 -29.05 29.24
C PHE A 138 -5.83 -30.48 29.56
N VAL A 139 -4.67 -30.89 29.03
CA VAL A 139 -4.10 -32.25 29.36
C VAL A 139 -3.74 -32.33 30.83
N LEU A 140 -3.13 -31.29 31.41
CA LEU A 140 -2.79 -31.30 32.86
C LEU A 140 -4.03 -31.37 33.74
N LEU A 141 -5.11 -30.67 33.39
CA LEU A 141 -6.39 -30.75 34.10
C LEU A 141 -7.00 -32.15 34.01
N LEU A 142 -6.96 -32.79 32.86
CA LEU A 142 -7.45 -34.17 32.71
C LEU A 142 -6.65 -35.14 33.57
N LEU A 143 -5.32 -35.04 33.59
CA LEU A 143 -4.46 -35.88 34.42
C LEU A 143 -4.73 -35.65 35.91
N TRP A 144 -4.93 -34.40 36.33
CA TRP A 144 -5.26 -34.07 37.72
C TRP A 144 -6.61 -34.67 38.14
N VAL A 145 -7.65 -34.56 37.32
CA VAL A 145 -8.98 -35.17 37.59
C VAL A 145 -8.90 -36.69 37.67
N LEU A 146 -8.14 -37.33 36.78
CA LEU A 146 -7.95 -38.78 36.81
C LEU A 146 -7.21 -39.24 38.05
N TRP A 147 -6.22 -38.46 38.50
CA TRP A 147 -5.47 -38.78 39.71
C TRP A 147 -6.32 -38.60 40.98
N SER A 148 -7.05 -37.46 41.06
CA SER A 148 -7.96 -37.19 42.19
C SER A 148 -9.04 -38.24 42.37
N ARG A 149 -9.54 -38.83 41.27
CA ARG A 149 -10.52 -39.94 41.35
C ARG A 149 -9.92 -41.28 41.80
N ARG A 150 -8.60 -41.41 41.77
CA ARG A 150 -7.91 -42.64 42.17
C ARG A 150 -7.69 -42.72 43.68
N ASP A 151 -7.64 -41.59 44.36
CA ASP A 151 -7.45 -41.49 45.82
C ASP A 151 -8.77 -41.64 46.59
N GLU A 152 -9.93 -41.74 45.92
CA GLU A 152 -11.24 -41.97 46.55
C GLU A 152 -11.66 -43.46 46.55
N LYS A 153 -10.77 -44.39 46.17
CA LYS A 153 -10.98 -45.84 46.26
C LYS A 153 -9.96 -46.47 47.17
#